data_e016a1066b9202bd5c7a472bba4e7efa
#
_entry.id   e016a1066b9202bd5c7a472bba4e7efa
#
_cell.length_a   1.000
_cell.length_b   1.000
_cell.length_c   1.000
_cell.angle_alpha   90.00
_cell.angle_beta   90.00
_cell.angle_gamma   90.00
#
_symmetry.space_group_name_H-M   'P 1'
#
loop_
_entity.id
_entity.type
_entity.pdbx_description
1 polymer ?
#
loop_
_entity_poly.entity_id
_entity_poly.type
_entity_poly.pdbx_seq_one_letter_code
_entity_poly.pdbx_strand_id
1 'polypeptide(L)'
;MFLLACLSHIYAKPTQNIQVIHPKIGTTATSQDEKITLTLIAKKQNYGGDAKTRESAIYSPKSVNIHPDGSKYYVNSLEGATTIVFDAKTNNKIATISHKITKAHDSLWSEDSGFYKFTHYPKNNHFTGKPVESTFTHNGKYLWVPYYRRSYDINAQDPSAVAIIDTQSNAIIRLMETGALPKMITTSPDGKSVAISHWGDNTVALIDVSSENPKEWKHTKRLVVDYVLPLNYPLDKSVDRDTGSGYALRGMAFSEDGKYLLVGCMGGGGGIAIIDLESGTYLGRMLGMMPNVRHLVVKNGYLYLSVNKDGYVQKAKMSDFIESFSQFSAKKKQAIFKNWQNAKVGAGARTIELSPDGEYIFVACNTASMVAVVESKSMKQILQIKADSFPVGLDVSKDGKFVYVTAQGKAKYGGGNAVDIYAVEYK
;
A
#
# COMPACT_ATOMS: atom_id res chain seq x y z
N MET A 1 51.70 18.61 -34.79
CA MET A 1 50.77 18.96 -33.73
C MET A 1 49.36 18.75 -34.26
N PHE A 2 48.84 17.53 -34.11
CA PHE A 2 47.52 17.11 -34.61
C PHE A 2 46.52 17.16 -33.45
N LEU A 3 45.51 18.02 -33.57
CA LEU A 3 44.36 18.04 -32.66
C LEU A 3 43.42 16.93 -33.06
N LEU A 4 43.26 15.93 -32.20
CA LEU A 4 42.16 14.95 -32.28
C LEU A 4 40.91 15.58 -31.61
N ALA A 5 39.92 15.91 -32.44
CA ALA A 5 38.59 16.28 -31.96
C ALA A 5 37.82 15.00 -31.58
N CYS A 6 37.60 14.78 -30.28
CA CYS A 6 36.66 13.75 -29.79
C CYS A 6 35.22 14.23 -30.03
N LEU A 7 34.58 13.70 -31.05
CA LEU A 7 33.13 13.79 -31.23
C LEU A 7 32.45 12.82 -30.26
N SER A 8 31.98 13.32 -29.13
CA SER A 8 31.08 12.56 -28.24
C SER A 8 29.70 12.43 -28.89
N HIS A 9 29.39 11.24 -29.40
CA HIS A 9 28.04 10.92 -29.85
C HIS A 9 27.13 10.84 -28.61
N ILE A 10 26.34 11.88 -28.42
CA ILE A 10 25.21 11.86 -27.48
C ILE A 10 24.14 10.96 -28.12
N TYR A 11 24.12 9.69 -27.72
CA TYR A 11 22.97 8.82 -28.00
C TYR A 11 21.78 9.36 -27.22
N ALA A 12 20.91 10.11 -27.91
CA ALA A 12 19.59 10.42 -27.39
C ALA A 12 18.87 9.08 -27.13
N LYS A 13 18.56 8.78 -25.87
CA LYS A 13 17.69 7.65 -25.53
C LYS A 13 16.40 7.82 -26.34
N PRO A 14 15.90 6.77 -27.03
CA PRO A 14 14.65 6.86 -27.75
C PRO A 14 13.58 7.33 -26.76
N THR A 15 12.89 8.40 -27.10
CA THR A 15 11.72 8.88 -26.37
C THR A 15 10.68 7.76 -26.43
N GLN A 16 10.57 6.96 -25.36
CA GLN A 16 9.46 6.02 -25.22
C GLN A 16 8.18 6.82 -25.38
N ASN A 17 7.37 6.50 -26.38
CA ASN A 17 6.01 7.01 -26.50
C ASN A 17 5.22 6.56 -25.27
N ILE A 18 5.17 7.41 -24.24
CA ILE A 18 4.45 7.11 -23.01
C ILE A 18 2.97 7.27 -23.33
N GLN A 19 2.29 6.15 -23.51
CA GLN A 19 0.86 6.15 -23.73
C GLN A 19 0.14 6.49 -22.41
N VAL A 20 -0.59 7.60 -22.40
CA VAL A 20 -1.51 7.98 -21.34
C VAL A 20 -2.82 7.22 -21.56
N ILE A 21 -3.25 6.45 -20.54
CA ILE A 21 -4.52 5.72 -20.57
C ILE A 21 -5.55 6.46 -19.75
N HIS A 22 -6.72 6.64 -20.34
CA HIS A 22 -7.83 7.37 -19.75
C HIS A 22 -9.16 6.76 -20.25
N PRO A 23 -9.64 5.67 -19.64
CA PRO A 23 -10.85 4.99 -20.07
C PRO A 23 -12.09 5.85 -19.82
N LYS A 24 -13.09 5.73 -20.71
CA LYS A 24 -14.37 6.41 -20.55
C LYS A 24 -15.31 5.57 -19.65
N ILE A 25 -16.16 6.26 -18.89
CA ILE A 25 -17.28 5.61 -18.19
C ILE A 25 -18.10 4.84 -19.21
N GLY A 26 -18.50 3.61 -18.87
CA GLY A 26 -19.13 2.64 -19.76
C GLY A 26 -18.15 1.66 -20.42
N THR A 27 -16.82 1.84 -20.23
CA THR A 27 -15.85 0.82 -20.66
C THR A 27 -16.13 -0.48 -19.92
N THR A 28 -16.33 -1.59 -20.68
CA THR A 28 -16.69 -2.91 -20.15
C THR A 28 -15.71 -3.97 -20.65
N ALA A 29 -15.48 -4.99 -19.85
CA ALA A 29 -14.78 -6.21 -20.22
C ALA A 29 -15.43 -7.41 -19.54
N THR A 30 -15.54 -8.53 -20.27
CA THR A 30 -16.13 -9.78 -19.81
C THR A 30 -15.11 -10.91 -19.96
N SER A 31 -15.07 -11.85 -19.02
CA SER A 31 -14.24 -13.05 -19.13
C SER A 31 -14.69 -13.94 -20.30
N GLN A 32 -13.76 -14.75 -20.85
CA GLN A 32 -14.06 -15.61 -22.01
C GLN A 32 -15.17 -16.62 -21.73
N ASP A 33 -15.29 -17.08 -20.50
CA ASP A 33 -16.34 -17.99 -20.04
C ASP A 33 -17.62 -17.27 -19.59
N GLU A 34 -17.65 -15.95 -19.78
CA GLU A 34 -18.76 -15.04 -19.43
C GLU A 34 -19.16 -15.01 -17.95
N LYS A 35 -18.38 -15.60 -17.03
CA LYS A 35 -18.72 -15.67 -15.61
C LYS A 35 -18.58 -14.37 -14.86
N ILE A 36 -17.69 -13.47 -15.31
CA ILE A 36 -17.46 -12.20 -14.65
C ILE A 36 -17.36 -11.06 -15.67
N THR A 37 -18.03 -9.95 -15.38
CA THR A 37 -17.99 -8.72 -16.17
C THR A 37 -17.61 -7.54 -15.27
N LEU A 38 -16.68 -6.71 -15.71
CA LEU A 38 -16.34 -5.43 -15.10
C LEU A 38 -16.77 -4.30 -16.00
N THR A 39 -17.45 -3.30 -15.44
CA THR A 39 -17.85 -2.06 -16.14
C THR A 39 -17.40 -0.86 -15.35
N LEU A 40 -16.64 0.06 -15.96
CA LEU A 40 -16.31 1.35 -15.34
C LEU A 40 -17.57 2.21 -15.27
N ILE A 41 -18.14 2.34 -14.08
CA ILE A 41 -19.45 3.02 -13.88
C ILE A 41 -19.31 4.44 -13.38
N ALA A 42 -18.22 4.78 -12.68
CA ALA A 42 -17.98 6.09 -12.15
C ALA A 42 -16.48 6.40 -12.08
N LYS A 43 -16.17 7.69 -12.06
CA LYS A 43 -14.79 8.19 -11.94
C LYS A 43 -14.79 9.50 -11.16
N LYS A 44 -13.78 9.67 -10.30
CA LYS A 44 -13.43 10.95 -9.66
C LYS A 44 -11.99 11.30 -10.01
N GLN A 45 -11.75 12.54 -10.46
CA GLN A 45 -10.43 12.97 -10.93
C GLN A 45 -10.22 14.47 -10.75
N ASN A 46 -8.98 14.93 -10.65
CA ASN A 46 -8.72 16.35 -10.42
C ASN A 46 -8.70 17.20 -11.69
N TYR A 47 -8.86 16.61 -12.86
CA TYR A 47 -8.85 17.29 -14.15
C TYR A 47 -10.10 16.93 -14.96
N GLY A 48 -10.28 17.65 -16.08
CA GLY A 48 -11.46 17.51 -16.95
C GLY A 48 -12.54 18.55 -16.64
N GLY A 49 -13.42 18.76 -17.62
CA GLY A 49 -14.48 19.77 -17.57
C GLY A 49 -15.80 19.30 -16.96
N ASP A 50 -15.98 18.00 -16.75
CA ASP A 50 -17.22 17.47 -16.20
C ASP A 50 -17.27 17.62 -14.68
N ALA A 51 -18.19 18.46 -14.21
CA ALA A 51 -18.39 18.74 -12.78
C ALA A 51 -18.77 17.49 -11.96
N LYS A 52 -19.39 16.46 -12.58
CA LYS A 52 -19.79 15.23 -11.89
C LYS A 52 -18.59 14.34 -11.56
N THR A 53 -17.55 14.40 -12.37
CA THR A 53 -16.32 13.60 -12.19
C THR A 53 -15.21 14.39 -11.51
N ARG A 54 -15.25 15.73 -11.53
CA ARG A 54 -14.17 16.57 -11.04
C ARG A 54 -14.10 16.59 -9.51
N GLU A 55 -12.89 16.30 -8.98
CA GLU A 55 -12.54 16.43 -7.57
C GLU A 55 -11.10 16.93 -7.44
N SER A 56 -10.94 18.23 -7.22
CA SER A 56 -9.64 18.90 -7.22
C SER A 56 -8.71 18.48 -6.07
N ALA A 57 -9.23 17.89 -4.99
CA ALA A 57 -8.45 17.42 -3.87
C ALA A 57 -7.71 16.10 -4.16
N ILE A 58 -8.06 15.38 -5.23
CA ILE A 58 -7.35 14.17 -5.66
C ILE A 58 -6.05 14.56 -6.34
N TYR A 59 -4.92 14.39 -5.66
CA TYR A 59 -3.60 14.63 -6.23
C TYR A 59 -2.61 13.54 -5.83
N SER A 60 -2.17 12.75 -6.82
CA SER A 60 -1.38 11.52 -6.64
C SER A 60 -2.00 10.56 -5.61
N PRO A 61 -3.26 10.09 -5.83
CA PRO A 61 -3.95 9.25 -4.86
C PRO A 61 -3.20 7.94 -4.67
N LYS A 62 -3.04 7.51 -3.40
CA LYS A 62 -2.19 6.39 -3.05
C LYS A 62 -2.97 5.13 -2.72
N SER A 63 -4.01 5.26 -1.92
CA SER A 63 -4.89 4.15 -1.53
C SER A 63 -6.35 4.57 -1.60
N VAL A 64 -7.21 3.59 -1.73
CA VAL A 64 -8.63 3.67 -1.48
C VAL A 64 -8.99 2.57 -0.49
N ASN A 65 -9.86 2.87 0.47
CA ASN A 65 -10.37 1.91 1.42
C ASN A 65 -11.88 2.11 1.58
N ILE A 66 -12.62 1.04 1.41
CA ILE A 66 -14.08 1.02 1.58
C ILE A 66 -14.37 0.79 3.05
N HIS A 67 -15.23 1.61 3.64
CA HIS A 67 -15.68 1.42 5.01
C HIS A 67 -16.32 0.02 5.16
N PRO A 68 -16.09 -0.70 6.27
CA PRO A 68 -16.59 -2.07 6.44
C PRO A 68 -18.11 -2.26 6.32
N ASP A 69 -18.90 -1.18 6.53
CA ASP A 69 -20.35 -1.19 6.32
C ASP A 69 -20.78 -0.91 4.87
N GLY A 70 -19.81 -0.59 3.98
CA GLY A 70 -20.06 -0.27 2.58
C GLY A 70 -20.66 1.11 2.30
N SER A 71 -20.84 1.97 3.32
CA SER A 71 -21.51 3.28 3.15
C SER A 71 -20.61 4.35 2.54
N LYS A 72 -19.31 4.27 2.77
CA LYS A 72 -18.31 5.27 2.40
C LYS A 72 -17.07 4.64 1.83
N TYR A 73 -16.28 5.43 1.10
CA TYR A 73 -14.89 5.09 0.80
C TYR A 73 -13.96 6.29 1.01
N TYR A 74 -12.72 5.98 1.38
CA TYR A 74 -11.69 6.94 1.75
C TYR A 74 -10.56 6.88 0.75
N VAL A 75 -10.11 8.04 0.27
CA VAL A 75 -9.04 8.16 -0.73
C VAL A 75 -7.90 8.97 -0.15
N ASN A 76 -6.74 8.36 0.02
CA ASN A 76 -5.54 9.04 0.46
C ASN A 76 -4.86 9.74 -0.72
N SER A 77 -4.95 11.07 -0.74
CA SER A 77 -4.32 11.94 -1.74
C SER A 77 -2.92 12.31 -1.28
N LEU A 78 -1.91 11.57 -1.74
CA LEU A 78 -0.53 11.65 -1.24
C LEU A 78 0.06 13.06 -1.36
N GLU A 79 0.05 13.61 -2.56
CA GLU A 79 0.60 14.96 -2.82
C GLU A 79 -0.42 16.08 -2.47
N GLY A 80 -1.71 15.73 -2.40
CA GLY A 80 -2.74 16.63 -1.90
C GLY A 80 -2.73 16.79 -0.38
N ALA A 81 -2.01 15.91 0.33
CA ALA A 81 -1.96 15.87 1.80
C ALA A 81 -3.35 15.88 2.45
N THR A 82 -4.26 15.10 1.88
CA THR A 82 -5.64 14.96 2.34
C THR A 82 -6.11 13.52 2.27
N THR A 83 -7.07 13.16 3.12
CA THR A 83 -7.93 11.99 2.92
C THR A 83 -9.32 12.51 2.54
N ILE A 84 -9.82 12.07 1.38
CA ILE A 84 -11.11 12.48 0.85
C ILE A 84 -12.11 11.37 1.16
N VAL A 85 -13.26 11.73 1.67
CA VAL A 85 -14.35 10.81 2.03
C VAL A 85 -15.48 10.97 1.03
N PHE A 86 -15.92 9.87 0.46
CA PHE A 86 -17.05 9.83 -0.48
C PHE A 86 -18.15 8.91 0.02
N ASP A 87 -19.36 9.25 -0.28
CA ASP A 87 -20.52 8.36 -0.18
C ASP A 87 -20.42 7.26 -1.25
N ALA A 88 -20.48 6.00 -0.85
CA ALA A 88 -20.27 4.88 -1.79
C ALA A 88 -21.43 4.68 -2.78
N LYS A 89 -22.64 5.11 -2.45
CA LYS A 89 -23.81 4.97 -3.31
C LYS A 89 -23.88 6.06 -4.38
N THR A 90 -23.60 7.30 -4.00
CA THR A 90 -23.75 8.47 -4.89
C THR A 90 -22.43 8.93 -5.49
N ASN A 91 -21.31 8.49 -4.95
CA ASN A 91 -19.95 8.98 -5.23
C ASN A 91 -19.79 10.49 -4.97
N ASN A 92 -20.65 11.07 -4.15
CA ASN A 92 -20.51 12.47 -3.74
C ASN A 92 -19.50 12.60 -2.59
N LYS A 93 -18.72 13.67 -2.64
CA LYS A 93 -17.80 13.98 -1.55
C LYS A 93 -18.57 14.34 -0.27
N ILE A 94 -18.22 13.66 0.83
CA ILE A 94 -18.73 13.93 2.17
C ILE A 94 -17.81 14.90 2.91
N ALA A 95 -16.49 14.64 2.87
CA ALA A 95 -15.50 15.39 3.60
C ALA A 95 -14.14 15.41 2.92
N THR A 96 -13.32 16.37 3.28
CA THR A 96 -11.89 16.42 2.98
C THR A 96 -11.14 16.63 4.29
N ILE A 97 -10.37 15.64 4.71
CA ILE A 97 -9.60 15.65 5.96
C ILE A 97 -8.20 16.12 5.62
N SER A 98 -7.80 17.27 6.13
CA SER A 98 -6.46 17.82 5.93
C SER A 98 -5.44 17.14 6.83
N HIS A 99 -4.28 16.81 6.28
CA HIS A 99 -3.14 16.30 7.04
C HIS A 99 -2.07 17.39 7.31
N LYS A 100 -2.50 18.65 7.31
CA LYS A 100 -1.67 19.77 7.79
C LYS A 100 -1.78 19.83 9.32
N ILE A 101 -0.79 19.27 9.99
CA ILE A 101 -0.73 19.24 11.46
C ILE A 101 -0.16 20.57 11.97
N THR A 102 -0.89 21.22 12.87
CA THR A 102 -0.60 22.53 13.39
C THR A 102 -0.73 22.54 14.92
N LYS A 103 -0.52 23.67 15.56
CA LYS A 103 -0.71 23.86 17.01
C LYS A 103 -2.11 23.43 17.52
N ALA A 104 -3.13 23.52 16.68
CA ALA A 104 -4.48 23.05 17.03
C ALA A 104 -4.56 21.53 17.28
N HIS A 105 -3.56 20.76 16.83
CA HIS A 105 -3.50 19.30 16.99
C HIS A 105 -2.58 18.86 18.14
N ASP A 106 -1.98 19.78 18.91
CA ASP A 106 -0.98 19.43 19.94
C ASP A 106 -1.54 18.46 20.98
N SER A 107 -2.80 18.64 21.37
CA SER A 107 -3.47 17.77 22.36
C SER A 107 -3.83 16.37 21.82
N LEU A 108 -3.69 16.12 20.53
CA LEU A 108 -4.00 14.85 19.89
C LEU A 108 -2.80 13.89 19.90
N TRP A 109 -1.59 14.38 20.18
CA TRP A 109 -0.41 13.54 20.21
C TRP A 109 -0.46 12.56 21.39
N SER A 110 -0.08 11.30 21.09
CA SER A 110 0.19 10.33 22.15
C SER A 110 1.45 10.71 22.92
N GLU A 111 1.59 10.16 24.11
CA GLU A 111 2.86 10.16 24.82
C GLU A 111 3.96 9.51 23.99
N ASP A 112 5.20 9.91 24.26
CA ASP A 112 6.38 9.33 23.62
C ASP A 112 6.51 7.85 24.00
N SER A 113 6.57 7.00 23.00
CA SER A 113 6.69 5.55 23.18
C SER A 113 8.10 5.11 23.60
N GLY A 114 9.10 5.98 23.47
CA GLY A 114 10.52 5.67 23.66
C GLY A 114 11.15 4.83 22.52
N PHE A 115 10.35 4.37 21.54
CA PHE A 115 10.86 3.56 20.43
C PHE A 115 11.52 4.36 19.31
N TYR A 116 11.19 5.65 19.19
CA TYR A 116 11.61 6.50 18.06
C TYR A 116 12.38 7.71 18.56
N LYS A 117 13.50 8.03 17.90
CA LYS A 117 14.34 9.18 18.23
C LYS A 117 14.56 10.03 16.99
N PHE A 118 14.44 11.34 17.14
CA PHE A 118 14.83 12.32 16.13
C PHE A 118 16.34 12.53 16.20
N THR A 119 17.03 12.30 15.10
CA THR A 119 18.49 12.35 15.04
C THR A 119 19.03 13.33 14.01
N HIS A 120 18.21 13.70 13.00
CA HIS A 120 18.61 14.58 11.89
C HIS A 120 17.99 15.97 11.99
N TYR A 121 16.74 16.03 12.48
CA TYR A 121 16.02 17.29 12.70
C TYR A 121 15.53 17.36 14.15
N PRO A 122 15.40 18.57 14.72
CA PRO A 122 14.66 18.75 15.96
C PRO A 122 13.23 18.22 15.81
N LYS A 123 12.73 17.55 16.86
CA LYS A 123 11.35 17.09 16.90
C LYS A 123 10.41 18.27 16.67
N ASN A 124 9.63 18.21 15.60
CA ASN A 124 8.63 19.19 15.26
C ASN A 124 7.30 18.48 14.93
N ASN A 125 6.30 18.73 15.74
CA ASN A 125 4.98 18.15 15.60
C ASN A 125 4.05 18.95 14.66
N HIS A 126 4.52 20.06 14.10
CA HIS A 126 3.79 20.86 13.11
C HIS A 126 4.39 20.65 11.73
N PHE A 127 3.66 19.96 10.86
CA PHE A 127 4.13 19.58 9.52
C PHE A 127 2.93 19.24 8.61
N THR A 128 3.19 19.11 7.33
CA THR A 128 2.23 18.51 6.39
C THR A 128 2.58 17.03 6.20
N GLY A 129 1.64 16.14 6.57
CA GLY A 129 1.76 14.69 6.38
C GLY A 129 1.38 14.29 4.96
N LYS A 130 2.08 13.30 4.40
CA LYS A 130 1.73 12.69 3.12
C LYS A 130 1.07 11.33 3.36
N PRO A 131 -0.27 11.21 3.27
CA PRO A 131 -0.99 9.98 3.57
C PRO A 131 -0.64 8.88 2.55
N VAL A 132 -0.43 7.65 3.04
CA VAL A 132 -0.11 6.49 2.17
C VAL A 132 -1.23 5.45 2.18
N GLU A 133 -1.00 4.29 2.72
CA GLU A 133 -2.03 3.25 2.88
C GLU A 133 -2.89 3.54 4.12
N SER A 134 -3.97 2.79 4.31
CA SER A 134 -4.79 2.88 5.52
C SER A 134 -5.42 1.55 5.88
N THR A 135 -5.84 1.43 7.14
CA THR A 135 -6.59 0.27 7.65
C THR A 135 -7.64 0.73 8.66
N PHE A 136 -8.68 -0.07 8.82
CA PHE A 136 -9.71 0.18 9.82
C PHE A 136 -9.49 -0.65 11.08
N THR A 137 -9.92 -0.11 12.21
CA THR A 137 -10.06 -0.85 13.47
C THR A 137 -11.46 -0.63 14.06
N HIS A 138 -11.83 -1.45 15.06
CA HIS A 138 -13.10 -1.34 15.79
C HIS A 138 -14.31 -1.31 14.83
N ASN A 139 -14.37 -2.31 13.94
CA ASN A 139 -15.45 -2.45 12.95
C ASN A 139 -15.68 -1.21 12.08
N GLY A 140 -14.60 -0.51 11.73
CA GLY A 140 -14.67 0.70 10.88
C GLY A 140 -14.75 2.01 11.65
N LYS A 141 -14.91 2.00 12.98
CA LYS A 141 -15.02 3.24 13.77
C LYS A 141 -13.81 4.14 13.60
N TYR A 142 -12.64 3.58 13.39
CA TYR A 142 -11.40 4.34 13.24
C TYR A 142 -10.65 3.95 11.98
N LEU A 143 -10.19 4.96 11.22
CA LEU A 143 -9.30 4.82 10.07
C LEU A 143 -7.91 5.30 10.47
N TRP A 144 -6.91 4.45 10.27
CA TRP A 144 -5.50 4.71 10.53
C TRP A 144 -4.78 5.08 9.25
N VAL A 145 -4.10 6.24 9.25
CA VAL A 145 -3.44 6.79 8.06
C VAL A 145 -1.99 7.17 8.39
N PRO A 146 -1.00 6.34 8.08
CA PRO A 146 0.40 6.69 8.25
C PRO A 146 0.83 7.71 7.19
N TYR A 147 1.76 8.57 7.57
CA TYR A 147 2.35 9.59 6.73
C TYR A 147 3.72 9.15 6.19
N TYR A 148 3.87 9.12 4.89
CA TYR A 148 5.12 8.77 4.19
C TYR A 148 6.34 9.48 4.80
N ARG A 149 6.18 10.76 5.15
CA ARG A 149 7.17 11.59 5.83
C ARG A 149 6.54 12.86 6.41
N ARG A 150 7.25 13.51 7.27
CA ARG A 150 7.00 14.90 7.66
C ARG A 150 7.52 15.83 6.56
N SER A 151 6.86 16.94 6.28
CA SER A 151 7.18 17.79 5.12
C SER A 151 8.58 18.38 5.12
N TYR A 152 9.16 18.61 6.28
CA TYR A 152 10.52 19.14 6.41
C TYR A 152 11.64 18.10 6.26
N ASP A 153 11.34 16.82 6.42
CA ASP A 153 12.29 15.72 6.27
C ASP A 153 12.20 15.14 4.85
N ILE A 154 12.96 15.75 3.92
CA ILE A 154 12.88 15.40 2.50
C ILE A 154 13.30 13.96 2.19
N ASN A 155 14.17 13.39 3.01
CA ASN A 155 14.69 12.03 2.83
C ASN A 155 14.01 10.99 3.74
N ALA A 156 13.03 11.42 4.56
CA ALA A 156 12.32 10.55 5.50
C ALA A 156 13.27 9.73 6.38
N GLN A 157 14.20 10.42 7.04
CA GLN A 157 15.24 9.82 7.89
C GLN A 157 14.81 9.73 9.35
N ASP A 158 14.03 10.70 9.80
CA ASP A 158 13.50 10.75 11.15
C ASP A 158 12.11 10.07 11.26
N PRO A 159 11.62 9.83 12.47
CA PRO A 159 10.32 9.28 12.72
C PRO A 159 9.21 10.08 12.05
N SER A 160 8.29 9.38 11.40
CA SER A 160 7.09 9.95 10.83
C SER A 160 5.94 9.90 11.85
N ALA A 161 4.71 9.86 11.40
CA ALA A 161 3.53 9.77 12.24
C ALA A 161 2.42 8.96 11.57
N VAL A 162 1.45 8.52 12.36
CA VAL A 162 0.18 7.97 11.93
C VAL A 162 -0.96 8.79 12.54
N ALA A 163 -1.93 9.17 11.70
CA ALA A 163 -3.17 9.80 12.16
C ALA A 163 -4.24 8.73 12.36
N ILE A 164 -5.04 8.89 13.39
CA ILE A 164 -6.24 8.12 13.65
C ILE A 164 -7.43 9.04 13.45
N ILE A 165 -8.31 8.64 12.53
CA ILE A 165 -9.49 9.40 12.13
C ILE A 165 -10.72 8.67 12.67
N ASP A 166 -11.58 9.39 13.37
CA ASP A 166 -12.91 8.92 13.69
C ASP A 166 -13.80 9.01 12.44
N THR A 167 -14.36 7.88 12.01
CA THR A 167 -15.10 7.79 10.74
C THR A 167 -16.51 8.37 10.80
N GLN A 168 -17.04 8.61 11.98
CA GLN A 168 -18.32 9.26 12.15
C GLN A 168 -18.19 10.77 11.98
N SER A 169 -17.22 11.38 12.66
CA SER A 169 -16.97 12.84 12.58
C SER A 169 -16.09 13.23 11.40
N ASN A 170 -15.37 12.28 10.77
CA ASN A 170 -14.34 12.51 9.76
C ASN A 170 -13.23 13.47 10.26
N ALA A 171 -12.86 13.37 11.52
CA ALA A 171 -11.85 14.20 12.16
C ALA A 171 -10.65 13.36 12.64
N ILE A 172 -9.46 13.94 12.63
CA ILE A 172 -8.29 13.36 13.29
C ILE A 172 -8.50 13.50 14.79
N ILE A 173 -8.49 12.37 15.50
CA ILE A 173 -8.72 12.32 16.95
C ILE A 173 -7.45 11.97 17.73
N ARG A 174 -6.45 11.42 17.07
CA ARG A 174 -5.17 11.05 17.70
C ARG A 174 -4.05 11.03 16.66
N LEU A 175 -2.85 11.34 17.12
CA LEU A 175 -1.61 11.27 16.37
C LEU A 175 -0.60 10.44 17.18
N MET A 176 0.12 9.53 16.51
CA MET A 176 1.17 8.73 17.14
C MET A 176 2.43 8.79 16.28
N GLU A 177 3.60 8.76 16.92
CA GLU A 177 4.86 8.61 16.18
C GLU A 177 4.97 7.20 15.59
N THR A 178 5.68 7.08 14.49
CA THR A 178 6.04 5.78 13.90
C THR A 178 7.41 5.90 13.23
N GLY A 179 8.02 4.79 12.81
CA GLY A 179 9.36 4.80 12.22
C GLY A 179 9.49 5.57 10.92
N ALA A 180 10.68 5.56 10.37
CA ALA A 180 11.01 6.32 9.17
C ALA A 180 10.35 5.73 7.92
N LEU A 181 9.71 6.57 7.12
CA LEU A 181 9.14 6.22 5.82
C LEU A 181 8.12 5.05 5.87
N PRO A 182 7.02 5.17 6.65
CA PRO A 182 6.00 4.14 6.68
C PRO A 182 5.35 3.93 5.30
N LYS A 183 5.00 2.68 4.98
CA LYS A 183 4.46 2.31 3.66
C LYS A 183 3.19 1.49 3.71
N MET A 184 3.11 0.53 4.58
CA MET A 184 1.94 -0.34 4.72
C MET A 184 1.48 -0.35 6.16
N ILE A 185 0.20 -0.55 6.33
CA ILE A 185 -0.46 -0.69 7.61
C ILE A 185 -1.50 -1.79 7.50
N THR A 186 -1.63 -2.61 8.53
CA THR A 186 -2.63 -3.69 8.57
C THR A 186 -3.07 -3.95 10.00
N THR A 187 -4.31 -4.41 10.15
CA THR A 187 -4.91 -4.79 11.43
C THR A 187 -4.83 -6.31 11.59
N SER A 188 -4.54 -6.78 12.80
CA SER A 188 -4.53 -8.22 13.13
C SER A 188 -5.91 -8.85 12.96
N PRO A 189 -6.01 -10.18 12.72
CA PRO A 189 -7.29 -10.86 12.52
C PRO A 189 -8.26 -10.72 13.70
N ASP A 190 -7.74 -10.62 14.93
CA ASP A 190 -8.53 -10.41 16.15
C ASP A 190 -8.90 -8.93 16.41
N GLY A 191 -8.44 -8.01 15.55
CA GLY A 191 -8.70 -6.58 15.65
C GLY A 191 -7.95 -5.84 16.75
N LYS A 192 -7.06 -6.53 17.51
CA LYS A 192 -6.44 -5.98 18.73
C LYS A 192 -5.08 -5.35 18.50
N SER A 193 -4.49 -5.53 17.32
CA SER A 193 -3.18 -4.97 16.99
C SER A 193 -3.17 -4.32 15.61
N VAL A 194 -2.39 -3.25 15.49
CA VAL A 194 -2.07 -2.62 14.21
C VAL A 194 -0.57 -2.72 13.97
N ALA A 195 -0.18 -3.17 12.78
CA ALA A 195 1.21 -3.21 12.34
C ALA A 195 1.46 -2.16 11.25
N ILE A 196 2.59 -1.44 11.33
CA ILE A 196 3.02 -0.43 10.36
C ILE A 196 4.43 -0.76 9.90
N SER A 197 4.63 -1.06 8.60
CA SER A 197 5.96 -1.28 8.04
C SER A 197 6.67 0.02 7.72
N HIS A 198 7.94 0.10 8.05
CA HIS A 198 8.81 1.22 7.73
C HIS A 198 9.76 0.81 6.61
N TRP A 199 9.51 1.32 5.43
CA TRP A 199 10.42 1.13 4.30
C TRP A 199 11.81 1.68 4.62
N GLY A 200 11.86 2.75 5.43
CA GLY A 200 13.06 3.53 5.63
C GLY A 200 14.13 2.85 6.46
N ASP A 201 13.78 2.01 7.42
CA ASP A 201 14.72 1.54 8.45
C ASP A 201 14.67 0.04 8.76
N ASN A 202 13.98 -0.76 7.96
CA ASN A 202 13.78 -2.21 8.14
C ASN A 202 13.05 -2.57 9.46
N THR A 203 12.16 -1.73 9.94
CA THR A 203 11.40 -2.01 11.16
C THR A 203 9.89 -2.04 10.92
N VAL A 204 9.17 -2.62 11.88
CA VAL A 204 7.71 -2.61 11.91
C VAL A 204 7.26 -2.15 13.31
N ALA A 205 6.36 -1.19 13.37
CA ALA A 205 5.66 -0.84 14.62
C ALA A 205 4.55 -1.87 14.87
N LEU A 206 4.40 -2.31 16.11
CA LEU A 206 3.23 -3.03 16.61
C LEU A 206 2.55 -2.21 17.69
N ILE A 207 1.27 -1.94 17.52
CA ILE A 207 0.46 -1.07 18.36
C ILE A 207 -0.70 -1.89 18.92
N ASP A 208 -0.87 -1.89 20.24
CA ASP A 208 -2.04 -2.45 20.89
C ASP A 208 -3.22 -1.48 20.76
N VAL A 209 -4.30 -1.98 20.21
CA VAL A 209 -5.56 -1.24 19.99
C VAL A 209 -6.74 -1.99 20.58
N SER A 210 -6.50 -2.87 21.57
CA SER A 210 -7.54 -3.72 22.18
C SER A 210 -8.56 -2.94 23.00
N SER A 211 -8.19 -1.75 23.50
CA SER A 211 -9.10 -0.88 24.25
C SER A 211 -10.05 -0.13 23.32
N GLU A 212 -11.31 0.06 23.74
CA GLU A 212 -12.28 0.93 23.08
C GLU A 212 -11.93 2.43 23.21
N ASN A 213 -11.05 2.78 24.15
CA ASN A 213 -10.59 4.15 24.37
C ASN A 213 -9.31 4.44 23.56
N PRO A 214 -9.36 5.29 22.52
CA PRO A 214 -8.17 5.60 21.71
C PRO A 214 -6.98 6.15 22.51
N LYS A 215 -7.20 6.76 23.65
CA LYS A 215 -6.13 7.30 24.50
C LYS A 215 -5.26 6.24 25.16
N GLU A 216 -5.75 5.01 25.26
CA GLU A 216 -5.04 3.87 25.86
C GLU A 216 -4.19 3.09 24.86
N TRP A 217 -4.37 3.32 23.55
CA TRP A 217 -3.58 2.65 22.52
C TRP A 217 -2.12 3.04 22.62
N LYS A 218 -1.24 2.06 22.49
CA LYS A 218 0.20 2.27 22.68
C LYS A 218 1.03 1.34 21.82
N HIS A 219 2.21 1.79 21.48
CA HIS A 219 3.22 0.92 20.90
C HIS A 219 3.62 -0.17 21.89
N THR A 220 3.61 -1.41 21.44
CA THR A 220 4.03 -2.57 22.25
C THR A 220 5.40 -3.08 21.86
N LYS A 221 5.72 -3.03 20.56
CA LYS A 221 7.00 -3.52 20.04
C LYS A 221 7.45 -2.67 18.86
N ARG A 222 8.77 -2.51 18.70
CA ARG A 222 9.44 -2.17 17.46
C ARG A 222 10.15 -3.41 16.96
N LEU A 223 9.56 -4.06 15.98
CA LEU A 223 10.06 -5.31 15.41
C LEU A 223 11.13 -4.98 14.35
N VAL A 224 12.27 -5.65 14.42
CA VAL A 224 13.40 -5.41 13.51
C VAL A 224 13.51 -6.57 12.53
N VAL A 225 13.52 -6.24 11.24
CA VAL A 225 13.77 -7.21 10.17
C VAL A 225 15.28 -7.26 9.93
N ASP A 226 15.92 -8.26 10.54
CA ASP A 226 17.36 -8.53 10.48
C ASP A 226 18.22 -7.46 11.18
N TYR A 227 18.22 -6.23 10.70
CA TYR A 227 18.94 -5.10 11.27
C TYR A 227 18.22 -3.77 11.04
N VAL A 228 18.47 -2.81 11.91
CA VAL A 228 18.00 -1.43 11.70
C VAL A 228 18.91 -0.77 10.69
N LEU A 229 18.33 -0.27 9.58
CA LEU A 229 19.12 0.42 8.57
C LEU A 229 19.61 1.78 9.12
N PRO A 230 20.91 2.08 9.09
CA PRO A 230 21.40 3.40 9.44
C PRO A 230 20.96 4.42 8.38
N LEU A 231 20.47 5.58 8.85
CA LEU A 231 19.93 6.63 8.00
C LEU A 231 20.87 7.84 8.03
N ASN A 232 21.83 7.88 7.11
CA ASN A 232 22.87 8.92 7.03
C ASN A 232 22.83 9.59 5.65
N TYR A 233 21.65 10.05 5.23
CA TYR A 233 21.51 10.76 3.96
C TYR A 233 21.75 12.26 4.13
N PRO A 234 22.21 12.97 3.08
CA PRO A 234 22.33 14.42 3.09
C PRO A 234 20.99 15.09 3.45
N LEU A 235 21.06 16.20 4.21
CA LEU A 235 19.87 16.97 4.57
C LEU A 235 19.48 17.99 3.49
N ASP A 236 20.43 18.40 2.66
CA ASP A 236 20.33 19.50 1.69
C ASP A 236 19.86 19.07 0.30
N LYS A 237 19.83 17.77 -0.01
CA LYS A 237 19.43 17.24 -1.30
C LYS A 237 18.64 15.95 -1.19
N SER A 238 17.68 15.76 -2.10
CA SER A 238 16.90 14.52 -2.21
C SER A 238 17.78 13.33 -2.65
N VAL A 239 17.52 12.16 -2.07
CA VAL A 239 18.15 10.89 -2.42
C VAL A 239 17.11 9.89 -2.89
N ASP A 240 17.54 8.92 -3.68
CA ASP A 240 16.67 7.83 -4.13
C ASP A 240 16.49 6.79 -3.00
N ARG A 241 15.36 6.88 -2.31
CA ARG A 241 15.01 5.93 -1.25
C ARG A 241 14.50 4.59 -1.79
N ASP A 242 14.19 4.46 -3.08
CA ASP A 242 13.78 3.20 -3.67
C ASP A 242 14.96 2.22 -3.79
N THR A 243 16.17 2.74 -3.97
CA THR A 243 17.40 1.93 -4.05
C THR A 243 18.20 1.89 -2.74
N GLY A 244 18.07 2.90 -1.89
CA GLY A 244 18.86 3.07 -0.67
C GLY A 244 18.17 2.64 0.63
N SER A 245 17.06 1.89 0.59
CA SER A 245 16.28 1.55 1.79
C SER A 245 16.40 0.07 2.23
N GLY A 246 17.57 -0.53 2.16
CA GLY A 246 17.82 -1.88 2.67
C GLY A 246 16.85 -2.93 2.09
N TYR A 247 16.04 -3.56 2.95
CA TYR A 247 15.01 -4.50 2.48
C TYR A 247 13.78 -3.81 1.87
N ALA A 248 13.63 -2.52 2.04
CA ALA A 248 12.52 -1.73 1.47
C ALA A 248 11.16 -2.40 1.77
N LEU A 249 10.81 -2.52 3.05
CA LEU A 249 9.63 -3.22 3.54
C LEU A 249 8.35 -2.65 2.91
N ARG A 250 7.47 -3.54 2.44
CA ARG A 250 6.25 -3.20 1.71
C ARG A 250 5.01 -3.84 2.32
N GLY A 251 4.28 -4.61 1.51
CA GLY A 251 3.06 -5.29 1.94
C GLY A 251 3.28 -6.15 3.16
N MET A 252 2.29 -6.21 4.02
CA MET A 252 2.28 -7.06 5.20
C MET A 252 0.96 -7.78 5.30
N ALA A 253 1.00 -8.98 5.87
CA ALA A 253 -0.19 -9.71 6.27
C ALA A 253 0.08 -10.48 7.56
N PHE A 254 -0.89 -10.51 8.45
CA PHE A 254 -0.89 -11.47 9.56
C PHE A 254 -1.28 -12.86 9.03
N SER A 255 -0.76 -13.93 9.64
CA SER A 255 -1.36 -15.25 9.50
C SER A 255 -2.78 -15.24 10.09
N GLU A 256 -3.67 -16.10 9.60
CA GLU A 256 -5.08 -16.12 10.05
C GLU A 256 -5.23 -16.42 11.54
N ASP A 257 -4.29 -17.18 12.12
CA ASP A 257 -4.21 -17.46 13.56
C ASP A 257 -3.55 -16.35 14.40
N GLY A 258 -3.08 -15.28 13.75
CA GLY A 258 -2.43 -14.16 14.41
C GLY A 258 -1.02 -14.42 14.95
N LYS A 259 -0.43 -15.61 14.72
CA LYS A 259 0.88 -15.96 15.27
C LYS A 259 2.06 -15.32 14.55
N TYR A 260 1.94 -15.15 13.26
CA TYR A 260 3.02 -14.64 12.44
C TYR A 260 2.64 -13.35 11.72
N LEU A 261 3.60 -12.46 11.58
CA LEU A 261 3.54 -11.33 10.66
C LEU A 261 4.47 -11.59 9.48
N LEU A 262 3.90 -11.57 8.27
CA LEU A 262 4.59 -11.71 6.99
C LEU A 262 4.86 -10.33 6.43
N VAL A 263 6.13 -10.01 6.13
CA VAL A 263 6.53 -8.69 5.65
C VAL A 263 7.26 -8.81 4.32
N GLY A 264 6.68 -8.29 3.26
CA GLY A 264 7.27 -8.29 1.93
C GLY A 264 8.51 -7.39 1.85
N CYS A 265 9.61 -7.95 1.37
CA CYS A 265 10.87 -7.25 1.12
C CYS A 265 11.01 -6.99 -0.38
N MET A 266 11.00 -5.72 -0.79
CA MET A 266 11.20 -5.35 -2.20
C MET A 266 12.69 -5.30 -2.56
N GLY A 267 13.51 -4.81 -1.64
CA GLY A 267 14.96 -4.69 -1.74
C GLY A 267 15.71 -5.86 -1.11
N GLY A 268 17.04 -5.76 -1.06
CA GLY A 268 17.92 -6.73 -0.37
C GLY A 268 17.82 -8.17 -0.91
N GLY A 269 17.52 -8.36 -2.19
CA GLY A 269 17.30 -9.68 -2.79
C GLY A 269 15.87 -10.22 -2.68
N GLY A 270 14.92 -9.39 -2.21
CA GLY A 270 13.49 -9.73 -2.15
C GLY A 270 13.14 -10.68 -1.01
N GLY A 271 12.00 -11.34 -1.13
CA GLY A 271 11.53 -12.33 -0.17
C GLY A 271 10.43 -11.83 0.77
N ILE A 272 10.09 -12.66 1.75
CA ILE A 272 9.13 -12.35 2.81
C ILE A 272 9.84 -12.57 4.15
N ALA A 273 9.96 -11.52 4.94
CA ALA A 273 10.42 -11.63 6.32
C ALA A 273 9.31 -12.20 7.21
N ILE A 274 9.67 -13.13 8.08
CA ILE A 274 8.77 -13.81 9.00
C ILE A 274 9.08 -13.37 10.41
N ILE A 275 8.08 -12.85 11.11
CA ILE A 275 8.16 -12.44 12.49
C ILE A 275 7.18 -13.29 13.31
N ASP A 276 7.69 -13.96 14.34
CA ASP A 276 6.88 -14.57 15.39
C ASP A 276 6.38 -13.47 16.33
N LEU A 277 5.08 -13.32 16.45
CA LEU A 277 4.47 -12.19 17.19
C LEU A 277 4.44 -12.39 18.70
N GLU A 278 4.40 -13.63 19.17
CA GLU A 278 4.42 -13.92 20.59
C GLU A 278 5.77 -13.50 21.19
N SER A 279 6.85 -14.00 20.63
CA SER A 279 8.21 -13.64 21.07
C SER A 279 8.65 -12.26 20.56
N GLY A 280 8.08 -11.76 19.47
CA GLY A 280 8.56 -10.58 18.73
C GLY A 280 9.85 -10.84 17.97
N THR A 281 10.15 -12.10 17.65
CA THR A 281 11.43 -12.50 17.05
C THR A 281 11.33 -12.56 15.53
N TYR A 282 12.28 -11.94 14.83
CA TYR A 282 12.53 -12.19 13.42
C TYR A 282 13.12 -13.59 13.23
N LEU A 283 12.33 -14.48 12.63
CA LEU A 283 12.75 -15.86 12.36
C LEU A 283 13.74 -15.92 11.20
N GLY A 284 13.47 -15.19 10.15
CA GLY A 284 14.27 -15.18 8.94
C GLY A 284 13.48 -14.67 7.74
N ARG A 285 14.08 -14.77 6.56
CA ARG A 285 13.48 -14.35 5.30
C ARG A 285 13.30 -15.55 4.38
N MET A 286 12.04 -15.77 3.98
CA MET A 286 11.68 -16.79 3.00
C MET A 286 11.89 -16.24 1.59
N LEU A 287 12.66 -16.97 0.79
CA LEU A 287 12.96 -16.71 -0.61
C LEU A 287 12.21 -17.72 -1.50
N GLY A 288 12.36 -17.60 -2.83
CA GLY A 288 11.79 -18.52 -3.82
C GLY A 288 10.57 -17.98 -4.56
N MET A 289 10.03 -16.80 -4.13
CA MET A 289 9.08 -16.05 -4.94
C MET A 289 9.79 -15.20 -5.99
N MET A 290 9.05 -14.75 -6.99
CA MET A 290 9.54 -13.80 -7.99
C MET A 290 9.95 -12.47 -7.37
N PRO A 291 10.88 -11.71 -7.98
CA PRO A 291 11.44 -10.50 -7.38
C PRO A 291 10.44 -9.33 -7.33
N ASN A 292 10.65 -8.42 -6.37
CA ASN A 292 9.88 -7.19 -6.19
C ASN A 292 8.46 -7.44 -5.64
N VAL A 293 8.40 -8.12 -4.49
CA VAL A 293 7.15 -8.34 -3.73
C VAL A 293 6.55 -7.00 -3.31
N ARG A 294 5.26 -6.77 -3.59
CA ARG A 294 4.59 -5.49 -3.36
C ARG A 294 3.44 -5.55 -2.37
N HIS A 295 2.55 -6.49 -2.49
CA HIS A 295 1.39 -6.63 -1.64
C HIS A 295 1.22 -8.09 -1.22
N LEU A 296 0.69 -8.31 -0.02
CA LEU A 296 0.44 -9.61 0.57
C LEU A 296 -1.00 -9.63 1.08
N VAL A 297 -1.68 -10.72 0.84
CA VAL A 297 -3.00 -11.02 1.40
C VAL A 297 -3.00 -12.46 1.90
N VAL A 298 -3.47 -12.70 3.11
CA VAL A 298 -3.72 -14.05 3.64
C VAL A 298 -5.23 -14.22 3.77
N LYS A 299 -5.78 -15.24 3.12
CA LYS A 299 -7.22 -15.50 3.10
C LYS A 299 -7.52 -16.95 2.78
N ASN A 300 -8.47 -17.54 3.49
CA ASN A 300 -8.98 -18.90 3.26
C ASN A 300 -7.85 -19.97 3.21
N GLY A 301 -6.87 -19.85 4.10
CA GLY A 301 -5.75 -20.78 4.21
C GLY A 301 -4.67 -20.61 3.11
N TYR A 302 -4.67 -19.51 2.38
CA TYR A 302 -3.68 -19.22 1.36
C TYR A 302 -3.02 -17.86 1.55
N LEU A 303 -1.73 -17.80 1.20
CA LEU A 303 -0.96 -16.58 1.02
C LEU A 303 -0.96 -16.20 -0.47
N TYR A 304 -1.37 -14.98 -0.75
CA TYR A 304 -1.31 -14.37 -2.08
C TYR A 304 -0.33 -13.21 -2.05
N LEU A 305 0.41 -13.02 -3.12
CA LEU A 305 1.30 -11.87 -3.26
C LEU A 305 1.35 -11.36 -4.70
N SER A 306 1.57 -10.07 -4.86
CA SER A 306 1.90 -9.46 -6.13
C SER A 306 3.39 -9.24 -6.25
N VAL A 307 3.93 -9.51 -7.45
CA VAL A 307 5.32 -9.22 -7.82
C VAL A 307 5.33 -8.25 -8.99
N ASN A 308 5.86 -7.06 -8.73
CA ASN A 308 5.68 -5.92 -9.62
C ASN A 308 6.51 -6.02 -10.90
N LYS A 309 7.79 -6.39 -10.79
CA LYS A 309 8.75 -6.32 -11.89
C LYS A 309 8.26 -7.05 -13.14
N ASP A 310 7.83 -8.28 -12.97
CA ASP A 310 7.48 -9.17 -14.08
C ASP A 310 5.96 -9.31 -14.27
N GLY A 311 5.15 -8.69 -13.41
CA GLY A 311 3.69 -8.70 -13.49
C GLY A 311 3.10 -10.07 -13.23
N TYR A 312 3.23 -10.56 -11.99
CA TYR A 312 2.63 -11.82 -11.55
C TYR A 312 1.86 -11.67 -10.25
N VAL A 313 0.90 -12.53 -10.05
CA VAL A 313 0.35 -12.91 -8.75
C VAL A 313 0.83 -14.31 -8.44
N GLN A 314 1.28 -14.52 -7.21
CA GLN A 314 1.71 -15.84 -6.73
C GLN A 314 0.81 -16.25 -5.56
N LYS A 315 0.56 -17.55 -5.44
CA LYS A 315 -0.29 -18.16 -4.40
C LYS A 315 0.46 -19.35 -3.79
N ALA A 316 0.39 -19.47 -2.46
CA ALA A 316 0.90 -20.61 -1.72
C ALA A 316 -0.13 -21.06 -0.69
N LYS A 317 -0.21 -22.35 -0.39
CA LYS A 317 -0.97 -22.86 0.74
C LYS A 317 -0.28 -22.42 2.02
N MET A 318 -1.02 -21.81 2.95
CA MET A 318 -0.44 -21.20 4.15
C MET A 318 0.18 -22.26 5.09
N SER A 319 -0.42 -23.46 5.19
CA SER A 319 0.13 -24.54 5.98
C SER A 319 1.53 -24.97 5.52
N ASP A 320 1.69 -25.15 4.19
CA ASP A 320 2.97 -25.58 3.60
C ASP A 320 4.04 -24.48 3.74
N PHE A 321 3.60 -23.21 3.64
CA PHE A 321 4.47 -22.07 3.85
C PHE A 321 4.95 -21.98 5.30
N ILE A 322 4.07 -22.17 6.30
CA ILE A 322 4.42 -22.20 7.73
C ILE A 322 5.32 -23.40 8.05
N GLU A 323 5.05 -24.60 7.51
CA GLU A 323 5.89 -25.78 7.69
C GLU A 323 7.35 -25.51 7.28
N SER A 324 7.53 -24.71 6.23
CA SER A 324 8.86 -24.34 5.73
C SER A 324 9.66 -23.47 6.70
N PHE A 325 9.04 -22.91 7.75
CA PHE A 325 9.75 -22.10 8.79
C PHE A 325 10.70 -22.97 9.62
N SER A 326 10.50 -24.28 9.68
CA SER A 326 11.43 -25.25 10.27
C SER A 326 12.84 -25.20 9.64
N GLN A 327 12.98 -24.62 8.45
CA GLN A 327 14.29 -24.41 7.80
C GLN A 327 15.12 -23.29 8.42
N PHE A 328 14.48 -22.38 9.22
CA PHE A 328 15.19 -21.32 9.92
C PHE A 328 15.90 -21.85 11.18
N SER A 329 17.00 -21.21 11.54
CA SER A 329 17.71 -21.43 12.80
C SER A 329 18.43 -20.15 13.21
N ALA A 330 19.04 -20.13 14.41
CA ALA A 330 19.82 -18.98 14.84
C ALA A 330 20.95 -18.59 13.87
N LYS A 331 21.51 -19.60 13.18
CA LYS A 331 22.62 -19.42 12.20
C LYS A 331 22.12 -19.30 10.76
N LYS A 332 20.87 -19.69 10.46
CA LYS A 332 20.31 -19.71 9.09
C LYS A 332 19.05 -18.85 9.05
N LYS A 333 19.19 -17.61 8.67
CA LYS A 333 18.11 -16.62 8.54
C LYS A 333 17.52 -16.52 7.13
N GLN A 334 17.83 -17.47 6.24
CA GLN A 334 17.24 -17.54 4.91
C GLN A 334 16.81 -18.98 4.61
N ALA A 335 15.64 -19.13 4.01
CA ALA A 335 15.08 -20.38 3.56
C ALA A 335 14.44 -20.20 2.19
N ILE A 336 14.17 -21.30 1.48
CA ILE A 336 13.57 -21.26 0.13
C ILE A 336 12.28 -22.06 0.14
N PHE A 337 11.19 -21.39 -0.21
CA PHE A 337 9.91 -22.02 -0.49
C PHE A 337 9.70 -22.13 -2.00
N LYS A 338 9.31 -23.30 -2.52
CA LYS A 338 9.25 -23.59 -3.95
C LYS A 338 7.83 -23.78 -4.48
N ASN A 339 6.85 -24.06 -3.62
CA ASN A 339 5.53 -24.51 -4.03
C ASN A 339 4.58 -23.32 -4.34
N TRP A 340 5.05 -22.43 -5.25
CA TRP A 340 4.27 -21.30 -5.73
C TRP A 340 3.42 -21.68 -6.94
N GLN A 341 2.14 -21.35 -6.90
CA GLN A 341 1.30 -21.23 -8.09
C GLN A 341 1.41 -19.80 -8.63
N ASN A 342 1.44 -19.64 -9.95
CA ASN A 342 1.73 -18.37 -10.58
C ASN A 342 0.67 -18.00 -11.60
N ALA A 343 0.19 -16.76 -11.56
CA ALA A 343 -0.65 -16.16 -12.58
C ALA A 343 0.11 -14.99 -13.22
N LYS A 344 0.36 -15.05 -14.51
CA LYS A 344 0.86 -13.91 -15.28
C LYS A 344 -0.28 -12.90 -15.43
N VAL A 345 0.00 -11.63 -15.12
CA VAL A 345 -0.92 -10.50 -15.27
C VAL A 345 -0.22 -9.34 -15.99
N GLY A 346 -0.83 -8.17 -16.01
CA GLY A 346 -0.20 -6.99 -16.60
C GLY A 346 1.07 -6.55 -15.87
N ALA A 347 1.98 -5.95 -16.62
CA ALA A 347 3.21 -5.39 -16.09
C ALA A 347 2.91 -4.41 -14.94
N GLY A 348 3.69 -4.51 -13.87
CA GLY A 348 3.52 -3.66 -12.70
C GLY A 348 2.44 -4.12 -11.72
N ALA A 349 2.20 -5.43 -11.54
CA ALA A 349 1.29 -5.94 -10.53
C ALA A 349 1.63 -5.36 -9.15
N ARG A 350 0.68 -4.68 -8.51
CA ARG A 350 0.93 -3.89 -7.31
C ARG A 350 0.01 -4.25 -6.16
N THR A 351 -1.13 -3.59 -6.03
CA THR A 351 -2.12 -3.92 -5.01
C THR A 351 -3.02 -5.03 -5.54
N ILE A 352 -3.27 -6.02 -4.71
CA ILE A 352 -4.20 -7.11 -4.95
C ILE A 352 -5.26 -7.12 -3.85
N GLU A 353 -6.47 -7.49 -4.20
CA GLU A 353 -7.54 -7.78 -3.25
C GLU A 353 -8.37 -8.94 -3.79
N LEU A 354 -8.94 -9.73 -2.89
CA LEU A 354 -9.78 -10.86 -3.25
C LEU A 354 -11.26 -10.47 -3.19
N SER A 355 -12.06 -11.11 -4.05
CA SER A 355 -13.50 -11.13 -3.85
C SER A 355 -13.85 -11.69 -2.47
N PRO A 356 -15.03 -11.34 -1.90
CA PRO A 356 -15.41 -11.80 -0.55
C PRO A 356 -15.37 -13.32 -0.36
N ASP A 357 -15.74 -14.08 -1.39
CA ASP A 357 -15.69 -15.55 -1.44
C ASP A 357 -14.27 -16.12 -1.66
N GLY A 358 -13.33 -15.27 -2.11
CA GLY A 358 -11.96 -15.66 -2.43
C GLY A 358 -11.79 -16.33 -3.80
N GLU A 359 -12.82 -16.33 -4.65
CA GLU A 359 -12.76 -16.98 -5.97
C GLU A 359 -11.98 -16.16 -7.00
N TYR A 360 -11.98 -14.83 -6.86
CA TYR A 360 -11.31 -13.91 -7.78
C TYR A 360 -10.30 -13.03 -7.06
N ILE A 361 -9.20 -12.75 -7.76
CA ILE A 361 -8.14 -11.82 -7.31
C ILE A 361 -8.13 -10.64 -8.27
N PHE A 362 -8.43 -9.45 -7.78
CA PHE A 362 -8.33 -8.20 -8.53
C PHE A 362 -6.94 -7.61 -8.36
N VAL A 363 -6.33 -7.15 -9.45
CA VAL A 363 -4.92 -6.73 -9.49
C VAL A 363 -4.78 -5.39 -10.17
N ALA A 364 -4.31 -4.38 -9.45
CA ALA A 364 -3.90 -3.11 -10.05
C ALA A 364 -2.53 -3.26 -10.73
N CYS A 365 -2.47 -3.15 -12.05
CA CYS A 365 -1.26 -3.28 -12.84
C CYS A 365 -0.76 -1.91 -13.30
N ASN A 366 0.15 -1.29 -12.50
CA ASN A 366 0.48 0.12 -12.64
C ASN A 366 1.18 0.47 -13.96
N THR A 367 2.11 -0.35 -14.42
CA THR A 367 2.83 -0.11 -15.68
C THR A 367 1.93 -0.36 -16.89
N ALA A 368 1.06 -1.36 -16.82
CA ALA A 368 0.11 -1.70 -17.87
C ALA A 368 -1.13 -0.79 -17.91
N SER A 369 -1.38 0.01 -16.86
CA SER A 369 -2.56 0.87 -16.71
C SER A 369 -3.86 0.10 -16.89
N MET A 370 -4.02 -0.97 -16.10
CA MET A 370 -5.20 -1.84 -16.15
C MET A 370 -5.48 -2.50 -14.81
N VAL A 371 -6.68 -3.02 -14.68
CA VAL A 371 -7.06 -4.00 -13.66
C VAL A 371 -7.11 -5.37 -14.33
N ALA A 372 -6.42 -6.35 -13.76
CA ALA A 372 -6.52 -7.75 -14.14
C ALA A 372 -7.38 -8.51 -13.13
N VAL A 373 -8.09 -9.53 -13.57
CA VAL A 373 -8.80 -10.48 -12.72
C VAL A 373 -8.23 -11.87 -12.93
N VAL A 374 -7.85 -12.50 -11.83
CA VAL A 374 -7.32 -13.87 -11.80
C VAL A 374 -8.31 -14.76 -11.07
N GLU A 375 -8.65 -15.91 -11.68
CA GLU A 375 -9.39 -16.97 -10.98
C GLU A 375 -8.46 -17.65 -9.96
N SER A 376 -8.80 -17.56 -8.67
CA SER A 376 -7.95 -18.02 -7.56
C SER A 376 -7.68 -19.53 -7.62
N LYS A 377 -8.64 -20.34 -8.08
CA LYS A 377 -8.50 -21.80 -8.13
C LYS A 377 -7.47 -22.25 -9.17
N SER A 378 -7.57 -21.74 -10.39
CA SER A 378 -6.70 -22.12 -11.50
C SER A 378 -5.43 -21.28 -11.62
N MET A 379 -5.37 -20.15 -10.92
CA MET A 379 -4.32 -19.13 -11.06
C MET A 379 -4.13 -18.70 -12.52
N LYS A 380 -5.23 -18.47 -13.23
CA LYS A 380 -5.25 -17.95 -14.60
C LYS A 380 -5.88 -16.56 -14.62
N GLN A 381 -5.24 -15.63 -15.35
CA GLN A 381 -5.89 -14.36 -15.67
C GLN A 381 -7.05 -14.65 -16.62
N ILE A 382 -8.26 -14.28 -16.23
CA ILE A 382 -9.50 -14.53 -16.99
C ILE A 382 -10.07 -13.26 -17.63
N LEU A 383 -9.68 -12.08 -17.11
CA LEU A 383 -10.15 -10.80 -17.60
C LEU A 383 -9.11 -9.70 -17.36
N GLN A 384 -9.15 -8.66 -18.20
CA GLN A 384 -8.46 -7.39 -17.95
C GLN A 384 -9.30 -6.23 -18.47
N ILE A 385 -9.26 -5.10 -17.75
CA ILE A 385 -9.94 -3.87 -18.15
C ILE A 385 -8.99 -2.68 -17.99
N LYS A 386 -9.09 -1.68 -18.88
CA LYS A 386 -8.26 -0.46 -18.78
C LYS A 386 -8.62 0.33 -17.52
N ALA A 387 -7.61 0.89 -16.88
CA ALA A 387 -7.70 1.88 -15.80
C ALA A 387 -6.97 3.16 -16.18
N ASP A 388 -7.22 4.24 -15.46
CA ASP A 388 -6.39 5.43 -15.59
C ASP A 388 -4.92 5.12 -15.37
N SER A 389 -4.04 5.91 -15.97
CA SER A 389 -2.59 5.66 -15.97
C SER A 389 -2.03 5.50 -14.57
N PHE A 390 -1.23 4.46 -14.40
CA PHE A 390 -0.52 4.13 -13.18
C PHE A 390 -1.43 3.83 -11.98
N PRO A 391 -2.33 2.82 -12.07
CA PRO A 391 -3.14 2.39 -10.95
C PRO A 391 -2.25 1.84 -9.82
N VAL A 392 -2.57 2.19 -8.56
CA VAL A 392 -1.69 1.89 -7.43
C VAL A 392 -2.40 1.29 -6.22
N GLY A 393 -3.55 1.83 -5.81
CA GLY A 393 -4.39 1.30 -4.75
C GLY A 393 -5.62 0.63 -5.35
N LEU A 394 -6.10 -0.39 -4.68
CA LEU A 394 -7.30 -1.13 -5.06
C LEU A 394 -7.98 -1.66 -3.80
N ASP A 395 -9.31 -1.61 -3.79
CA ASP A 395 -10.13 -2.25 -2.77
C ASP A 395 -11.42 -2.80 -3.39
N VAL A 396 -11.99 -3.83 -2.77
CA VAL A 396 -13.19 -4.53 -3.22
C VAL A 396 -14.29 -4.37 -2.19
N SER A 397 -15.50 -4.02 -2.62
CA SER A 397 -16.64 -3.89 -1.70
C SER A 397 -16.98 -5.23 -1.02
N LYS A 398 -17.49 -5.14 0.21
CA LYS A 398 -17.82 -6.31 1.04
C LYS A 398 -18.83 -7.27 0.38
N ASP A 399 -19.69 -6.75 -0.49
CA ASP A 399 -20.65 -7.55 -1.29
C ASP A 399 -20.04 -8.05 -2.62
N GLY A 400 -18.79 -7.72 -2.91
CA GLY A 400 -18.10 -8.11 -4.14
C GLY A 400 -18.51 -7.37 -5.40
N LYS A 401 -19.48 -6.44 -5.31
CA LYS A 401 -20.10 -5.82 -6.49
C LYS A 401 -19.33 -4.62 -7.05
N PHE A 402 -18.34 -4.11 -6.33
CA PHE A 402 -17.58 -2.95 -6.77
C PHE A 402 -16.09 -3.14 -6.52
N VAL A 403 -15.28 -2.66 -7.46
CA VAL A 403 -13.83 -2.51 -7.34
C VAL A 403 -13.47 -1.04 -7.50
N TYR A 404 -12.76 -0.51 -6.52
CA TYR A 404 -12.28 0.88 -6.50
C TYR A 404 -10.78 0.88 -6.76
N VAL A 405 -10.32 1.77 -7.64
CA VAL A 405 -8.91 1.81 -8.06
C VAL A 405 -8.41 3.23 -8.09
N THR A 406 -7.34 3.52 -7.35
CA THR A 406 -6.66 4.82 -7.45
C THR A 406 -5.58 4.78 -8.50
N ALA A 407 -5.47 5.84 -9.29
CA ALA A 407 -4.47 6.00 -10.34
C ALA A 407 -3.67 7.30 -10.17
N GLN A 408 -2.35 7.21 -10.07
CA GLN A 408 -1.47 8.36 -9.82
C GLN A 408 -1.12 9.14 -11.09
N GLY A 409 -1.25 8.54 -12.26
CA GLY A 409 -0.79 9.11 -13.53
C GLY A 409 0.70 8.89 -13.79
N LYS A 410 1.15 9.33 -14.94
CA LYS A 410 2.56 9.23 -15.37
C LYS A 410 3.27 10.58 -15.23
N ALA A 411 3.63 10.92 -13.99
CA ALA A 411 4.35 12.15 -13.65
C ALA A 411 3.87 13.37 -14.50
N LYS A 412 4.76 14.00 -15.25
CA LYS A 412 4.45 15.15 -16.11
C LYS A 412 3.52 14.86 -17.31
N TYR A 413 3.22 13.59 -17.60
CA TYR A 413 2.40 13.19 -18.75
C TYR A 413 0.90 13.10 -18.43
N GLY A 414 0.51 13.08 -17.16
CA GLY A 414 -0.91 13.05 -16.76
C GLY A 414 -1.57 11.68 -16.85
N GLY A 415 -2.87 11.64 -17.04
CA GLY A 415 -3.70 10.43 -17.18
C GLY A 415 -3.96 9.68 -15.89
N GLY A 416 -3.80 10.33 -14.76
CA GLY A 416 -4.07 9.79 -13.43
C GLY A 416 -4.76 10.84 -12.56
N ASN A 417 -4.38 10.92 -11.29
CA ASN A 417 -5.07 11.73 -10.28
C ASN A 417 -6.57 11.40 -10.26
N ALA A 418 -6.86 10.10 -10.29
CA ALA A 418 -8.21 9.58 -10.43
C ALA A 418 -8.50 8.43 -9.46
N VAL A 419 -9.77 8.22 -9.22
CA VAL A 419 -10.35 7.00 -8.65
C VAL A 419 -11.35 6.47 -9.67
N ASP A 420 -11.09 5.29 -10.19
CA ASP A 420 -11.97 4.53 -11.07
C ASP A 420 -12.82 3.57 -10.25
N ILE A 421 -14.12 3.48 -10.53
CA ILE A 421 -15.06 2.61 -9.84
C ILE A 421 -15.68 1.68 -10.86
N TYR A 422 -15.44 0.39 -10.68
CA TYR A 422 -15.97 -0.67 -11.55
C TYR A 422 -17.09 -1.41 -10.85
N ALA A 423 -18.23 -1.58 -11.53
CA ALA A 423 -19.21 -2.59 -11.14
C ALA A 423 -18.71 -3.96 -11.56
N VAL A 424 -18.96 -4.95 -10.72
CA VAL A 424 -18.65 -6.36 -10.96
C VAL A 424 -19.96 -7.13 -11.02
N GLU A 425 -20.18 -7.85 -12.11
CA GLU A 425 -21.32 -8.74 -12.31
C GLU A 425 -20.81 -10.17 -12.40
N TYR A 426 -21.35 -11.05 -11.57
CA TYR A 426 -21.10 -12.49 -11.58
C TYR A 426 -22.30 -13.19 -12.18
N LYS A 427 -22.06 -14.19 -13.06
CA LYS A 427 -23.10 -15.05 -13.66
C LYS A 427 -23.10 -16.44 -13.06
#